data_86022ed29dfd520043d1ccccb0f7b605
#
_entry.id   86022ed29dfd520043d1ccccb0f7b605
#
_cell.length_a   1.000
_cell.length_b   1.000
_cell.length_c   1.000
_cell.angle_alpha   90.00
_cell.angle_beta   90.00
_cell.angle_gamma   90.00
#
_symmetry.space_group_name_H-M   'P 1'
#
loop_
_entity.id
_entity.type
_entity.pdbx_description
1 polymer ?
#
loop_
_entity_poly.entity_id
_entity_poly.type
_entity_poly.pdbx_seq_one_letter_code
_entity_poly.pdbx_strand_id
1 'polypeptide(L)'
;MKKRVLSALFAIILVLFSFFTASCQKEEVSQMTNDEAKAILNELVETSYLVNRIFLGNELKFEDENAVDLDTVTGAQYYEVASDSVVLSIAELKALAESVYSKSYLKDVYAMAFEGYSFEDSTGYKIDYQPRFSENREGRLCMDISNDYDFSLDTVIDIESANIVERKAGRVVMELDYTKKSQSGKMKLALVYQTDDSGEGKWLLDSPTY
;
A
#
# COMPACT_ATOMS: atom_id res chain seq x y z
N MET A 1 31.78 -43.13 -14.34
CA MET A 1 30.35 -43.13 -14.66
C MET A 1 29.44 -42.81 -13.44
N LYS A 2 29.71 -43.28 -12.21
CA LYS A 2 28.85 -43.09 -11.02
C LYS A 2 28.62 -41.58 -10.60
N LYS A 3 29.63 -40.71 -10.77
CA LYS A 3 29.50 -39.28 -10.40
C LYS A 3 28.54 -38.46 -11.31
N ARG A 4 28.41 -38.80 -12.59
CA ARG A 4 27.52 -38.10 -13.53
C ARG A 4 26.04 -38.47 -13.33
N VAL A 5 25.77 -39.70 -12.90
CA VAL A 5 24.40 -40.16 -12.60
C VAL A 5 23.87 -39.48 -11.32
N LEU A 6 24.73 -39.31 -10.32
CA LEU A 6 24.35 -38.66 -9.06
C LEU A 6 24.02 -37.18 -9.26
N SER A 7 24.77 -36.48 -10.13
CA SER A 7 24.50 -35.04 -10.44
C SER A 7 23.18 -34.83 -11.21
N ALA A 8 22.85 -35.76 -12.11
CA ALA A 8 21.60 -35.72 -12.86
C ALA A 8 20.38 -35.99 -11.96
N LEU A 9 20.53 -36.92 -11.00
CA LEU A 9 19.47 -37.23 -10.04
C LEU A 9 19.18 -36.05 -9.11
N PHE A 10 20.21 -35.31 -8.67
CA PHE A 10 20.07 -34.13 -7.81
C PHE A 10 19.39 -32.96 -8.55
N ALA A 11 19.68 -32.77 -9.84
CA ALA A 11 19.04 -31.75 -10.66
C ALA A 11 17.54 -32.04 -10.89
N ILE A 12 17.16 -33.32 -11.06
CA ILE A 12 15.76 -33.72 -11.21
C ILE A 12 14.98 -33.53 -9.92
N ILE A 13 15.57 -33.78 -8.76
CA ILE A 13 14.93 -33.56 -7.44
C ILE A 13 14.72 -32.08 -7.19
N LEU A 14 15.67 -31.20 -7.55
CA LEU A 14 15.54 -29.75 -7.42
C LEU A 14 14.41 -29.17 -8.31
N VAL A 15 14.27 -29.68 -9.54
CA VAL A 15 13.21 -29.27 -10.46
C VAL A 15 11.84 -29.75 -9.97
N LEU A 16 11.76 -30.94 -9.41
CA LEU A 16 10.51 -31.45 -8.83
C LEU A 16 10.08 -30.66 -7.56
N PHE A 17 11.04 -30.22 -6.74
CA PHE A 17 10.74 -29.40 -5.55
C PHE A 17 10.20 -28.02 -5.94
N SER A 18 10.70 -27.38 -7.02
CA SER A 18 10.20 -26.09 -7.49
C SER A 18 8.78 -26.17 -8.08
N PHE A 19 8.38 -27.33 -8.62
CA PHE A 19 6.99 -27.55 -9.06
C PHE A 19 6.01 -27.76 -7.91
N PHE A 20 6.47 -28.34 -6.78
CA PHE A 20 5.62 -28.56 -5.61
C PHE A 20 5.28 -27.26 -4.87
N THR A 21 6.21 -26.32 -4.77
CA THR A 21 5.95 -25.04 -4.10
C THR A 21 4.98 -24.15 -4.88
N ALA A 22 5.07 -24.11 -6.21
CA ALA A 22 4.14 -23.36 -7.06
C ALA A 22 2.73 -24.00 -7.11
N SER A 23 2.61 -25.32 -6.90
CA SER A 23 1.32 -26.01 -6.85
C SER A 23 0.60 -25.78 -5.52
N CYS A 24 1.31 -25.78 -4.38
CA CYS A 24 0.69 -25.53 -3.06
C CYS A 24 0.08 -24.11 -2.97
N GLN A 25 0.72 -23.09 -3.50
CA GLN A 25 0.19 -21.73 -3.48
C GLN A 25 -1.13 -21.58 -4.26
N LYS A 26 -1.30 -22.32 -5.37
CA LYS A 26 -2.55 -22.33 -6.13
C LYS A 26 -3.70 -23.02 -5.42
N GLU A 27 -3.42 -24.03 -4.61
CA GLU A 27 -4.43 -24.74 -3.83
C GLU A 27 -4.88 -23.95 -2.59
N GLU A 28 -3.97 -23.25 -1.89
CA GLU A 28 -4.31 -22.45 -0.72
C GLU A 28 -5.29 -21.32 -1.06
N VAL A 29 -5.07 -20.60 -2.16
CA VAL A 29 -5.96 -19.50 -2.58
C VAL A 29 -7.34 -20.00 -2.99
N SER A 30 -7.44 -21.20 -3.57
CA SER A 30 -8.72 -21.78 -3.97
C SER A 30 -9.53 -22.31 -2.77
N GLN A 31 -8.89 -22.50 -1.63
CA GLN A 31 -9.49 -23.07 -0.41
C GLN A 31 -9.76 -22.03 0.69
N MET A 32 -9.27 -20.75 0.52
CA MET A 32 -9.50 -19.70 1.52
C MET A 32 -10.98 -19.57 1.87
N THR A 33 -11.30 -19.73 3.13
CA THR A 33 -12.65 -19.56 3.67
C THR A 33 -13.01 -18.10 3.85
N ASN A 34 -14.29 -17.78 4.04
CA ASN A 34 -14.70 -16.42 4.37
C ASN A 34 -14.08 -15.95 5.69
N ASP A 35 -13.99 -16.82 6.69
CA ASP A 35 -13.46 -16.44 8.01
C ASP A 35 -11.96 -16.13 7.96
N GLU A 36 -11.18 -16.92 7.22
CA GLU A 36 -9.76 -16.63 6.97
C GLU A 36 -9.58 -15.30 6.23
N ALA A 37 -10.37 -15.06 5.18
CA ALA A 37 -10.32 -13.81 4.44
C ALA A 37 -10.72 -12.60 5.29
N LYS A 38 -11.73 -12.74 6.16
CA LYS A 38 -12.14 -11.71 7.13
C LYS A 38 -11.04 -11.39 8.13
N ALA A 39 -10.37 -12.41 8.68
CA ALA A 39 -9.28 -12.21 9.63
C ALA A 39 -8.12 -11.41 9.00
N ILE A 40 -7.70 -11.78 7.79
CA ILE A 40 -6.68 -11.05 7.03
C ILE A 40 -7.14 -9.63 6.72
N LEU A 41 -8.37 -9.47 6.24
CA LEU A 41 -8.93 -8.18 5.88
C LEU A 41 -9.01 -7.24 7.08
N ASN A 42 -9.41 -7.75 8.25
CA ASN A 42 -9.50 -6.95 9.48
C ASN A 42 -8.15 -6.36 9.88
N GLU A 43 -7.09 -7.17 9.88
CA GLU A 43 -5.73 -6.71 10.20
C GLU A 43 -5.25 -5.64 9.23
N LEU A 44 -5.45 -5.85 7.93
CA LEU A 44 -5.02 -4.92 6.89
C LEU A 44 -5.83 -3.61 6.91
N VAL A 45 -7.14 -3.67 7.13
CA VAL A 45 -8.01 -2.48 7.17
C VAL A 45 -7.66 -1.60 8.36
N GLU A 46 -7.43 -2.15 9.55
CA GLU A 46 -7.01 -1.38 10.72
C GLU A 46 -5.72 -0.60 10.45
N THR A 47 -4.70 -1.27 9.89
CA THR A 47 -3.43 -0.61 9.56
C THR A 47 -3.58 0.38 8.40
N SER A 48 -4.47 0.10 7.43
CA SER A 48 -4.74 0.97 6.28
C SER A 48 -5.26 2.34 6.69
N TYR A 49 -6.01 2.45 7.78
CA TYR A 49 -6.51 3.74 8.28
C TYR A 49 -5.36 4.68 8.69
N LEU A 50 -4.32 4.15 9.32
CA LEU A 50 -3.13 4.95 9.62
C LEU A 50 -2.40 5.38 8.35
N VAL A 51 -2.16 4.44 7.42
CA VAL A 51 -1.52 4.73 6.14
C VAL A 51 -2.27 5.82 5.38
N ASN A 52 -3.60 5.68 5.27
CA ASN A 52 -4.43 6.65 4.55
C ASN A 52 -4.40 8.04 5.21
N ARG A 53 -4.44 8.12 6.54
CA ARG A 53 -4.34 9.40 7.25
C ARG A 53 -2.99 10.09 7.07
N ILE A 54 -1.91 9.31 6.94
CA ILE A 54 -0.59 9.87 6.63
C ILE A 54 -0.53 10.34 5.17
N PHE A 55 -0.91 9.49 4.21
CA PHE A 55 -0.76 9.82 2.78
C PHE A 55 -1.77 10.86 2.28
N LEU A 56 -2.99 10.86 2.81
CA LEU A 56 -4.12 11.63 2.30
C LEU A 56 -4.70 12.64 3.31
N GLY A 57 -4.31 12.52 4.57
CA GLY A 57 -4.76 13.38 5.66
C GLY A 57 -3.63 14.20 6.28
N ASN A 58 -3.84 14.66 7.52
CA ASN A 58 -2.89 15.47 8.27
C ASN A 58 -2.53 14.78 9.60
N GLU A 59 -2.16 13.49 9.54
CA GLU A 59 -1.83 12.71 10.75
C GLU A 59 -0.46 13.07 11.33
N LEU A 60 0.49 13.50 10.47
CA LEU A 60 1.84 13.81 10.91
C LEU A 60 1.89 15.18 11.60
N LYS A 61 2.62 15.24 12.71
CA LYS A 61 2.97 16.48 13.38
C LYS A 61 4.28 17.02 12.82
N PHE A 62 4.52 18.30 13.01
CA PHE A 62 5.74 18.97 12.57
C PHE A 62 6.64 19.31 13.76
N GLU A 63 7.94 19.34 13.53
CA GLU A 63 8.95 19.67 14.56
C GLU A 63 8.81 21.11 15.02
N ASP A 64 8.61 22.04 14.09
CA ASP A 64 8.35 23.45 14.35
C ASP A 64 7.36 24.06 13.32
N GLU A 65 7.05 25.35 13.49
CA GLU A 65 6.14 26.07 12.60
C GLU A 65 6.86 26.70 11.37
N ASN A 66 8.16 26.44 11.18
CA ASN A 66 8.93 27.03 10.09
C ASN A 66 9.06 26.05 8.92
N ALA A 67 8.80 26.54 7.73
CA ALA A 67 9.02 25.77 6.52
C ALA A 67 10.51 25.50 6.30
N VAL A 68 10.84 24.32 5.82
CA VAL A 68 12.20 23.91 5.46
C VAL A 68 12.47 24.31 4.00
N ASP A 69 13.60 24.97 3.74
CA ASP A 69 14.06 25.21 2.37
C ASP A 69 14.70 23.94 1.81
N LEU A 70 14.00 23.30 0.88
CA LEU A 70 14.48 22.09 0.21
C LEU A 70 15.18 22.35 -1.12
N ASP A 71 15.48 23.61 -1.47
CA ASP A 71 15.98 23.99 -2.81
C ASP A 71 15.06 23.51 -3.96
N THR A 72 13.78 23.29 -3.67
CA THR A 72 12.80 22.78 -4.62
C THR A 72 11.99 23.90 -5.27
N VAL A 73 11.32 23.56 -6.35
CA VAL A 73 10.56 24.46 -7.21
C VAL A 73 9.54 25.29 -6.42
N THR A 74 9.36 26.52 -6.85
CA THR A 74 8.49 27.57 -6.29
C THR A 74 7.07 27.07 -5.96
N GLY A 75 6.67 27.25 -4.69
CA GLY A 75 5.28 27.17 -4.23
C GLY A 75 4.98 26.08 -3.18
N ALA A 76 5.81 25.05 -3.05
CA ALA A 76 5.67 24.06 -1.98
C ALA A 76 6.19 24.61 -0.65
N GLN A 77 5.50 24.26 0.44
CA GLN A 77 5.90 24.61 1.80
C GLN A 77 6.09 23.33 2.59
N TYR A 78 7.34 22.87 2.64
CA TYR A 78 7.69 21.66 3.38
C TYR A 78 7.97 21.95 4.85
N TYR A 79 7.43 21.09 5.69
CA TYR A 79 7.65 21.09 7.14
C TYR A 79 8.28 19.78 7.56
N GLU A 80 9.31 19.85 8.40
CA GLU A 80 9.95 18.65 8.94
C GLU A 80 8.99 17.93 9.88
N VAL A 81 8.85 16.62 9.69
CA VAL A 81 8.01 15.77 10.52
C VAL A 81 8.64 15.63 11.91
N ALA A 82 7.81 15.75 12.96
CA ALA A 82 8.24 15.70 14.34
C ALA A 82 8.95 14.38 14.67
N SER A 83 10.00 14.47 15.49
CA SER A 83 10.90 13.36 15.84
C SER A 83 10.21 12.22 16.62
N ASP A 84 9.03 12.45 17.19
CA ASP A 84 8.19 11.44 17.84
C ASP A 84 7.16 10.79 16.92
N SER A 85 7.21 11.07 15.62
CA SER A 85 6.27 10.50 14.63
C SER A 85 6.56 9.03 14.33
N VAL A 86 5.54 8.33 13.86
CA VAL A 86 5.61 6.89 13.52
C VAL A 86 6.50 6.58 12.31
N VAL A 87 6.80 7.59 11.49
CA VAL A 87 7.70 7.50 10.33
C VAL A 87 8.54 8.78 10.25
N LEU A 88 9.83 8.64 9.98
CA LEU A 88 10.81 9.74 9.96
C LEU A 88 11.57 9.84 8.62
N SER A 89 11.34 8.91 7.69
CA SER A 89 11.97 8.88 6.37
C SER A 89 11.00 8.37 5.30
N ILE A 90 11.30 8.67 4.03
CA ILE A 90 10.55 8.10 2.89
C ILE A 90 10.66 6.57 2.89
N ALA A 91 11.78 6.00 3.29
CA ALA A 91 11.97 4.56 3.36
C ALA A 91 11.02 3.91 4.38
N GLU A 92 10.89 4.49 5.58
CA GLU A 92 9.96 4.01 6.61
C GLU A 92 8.50 4.19 6.19
N LEU A 93 8.17 5.32 5.54
CA LEU A 93 6.83 5.58 5.03
C LEU A 93 6.43 4.56 3.95
N LYS A 94 7.35 4.23 3.04
CA LYS A 94 7.14 3.17 2.04
C LYS A 94 6.99 1.79 2.70
N ALA A 95 7.85 1.45 3.67
CA ALA A 95 7.76 0.18 4.37
C ALA A 95 6.41 0.01 5.09
N LEU A 96 5.91 1.07 5.73
CA LEU A 96 4.58 1.08 6.35
C LEU A 96 3.48 0.85 5.31
N ALA A 97 3.50 1.56 4.18
CA ALA A 97 2.50 1.40 3.12
C ALA A 97 2.55 0.00 2.47
N GLU A 98 3.74 -0.53 2.22
CA GLU A 98 3.98 -1.87 1.65
C GLU A 98 3.67 -3.02 2.64
N SER A 99 3.51 -2.72 3.92
CA SER A 99 2.99 -3.70 4.87
C SER A 99 1.50 -4.00 4.68
N VAL A 100 0.76 -3.09 4.06
CA VAL A 100 -0.70 -3.11 3.91
C VAL A 100 -1.14 -3.27 2.47
N TYR A 101 -0.56 -2.48 1.56
CA TYR A 101 -1.01 -2.36 0.18
C TYR A 101 -0.06 -3.05 -0.81
N SER A 102 -0.63 -3.57 -1.89
CA SER A 102 0.12 -4.16 -2.99
C SER A 102 0.98 -3.13 -3.72
N LYS A 103 2.09 -3.58 -4.32
CA LYS A 103 2.93 -2.73 -5.19
C LYS A 103 2.13 -2.16 -6.37
N SER A 104 1.12 -2.91 -6.86
CA SER A 104 0.24 -2.47 -7.95
C SER A 104 -0.56 -1.26 -7.54
N TYR A 105 -1.23 -1.33 -6.38
CA TYR A 105 -2.01 -0.23 -5.83
C TYR A 105 -1.13 0.98 -5.47
N LEU A 106 0.02 0.74 -4.84
CA LEU A 106 0.91 1.81 -4.40
C LEU A 106 1.58 2.58 -5.54
N LYS A 107 1.63 2.05 -6.76
CA LYS A 107 2.28 2.71 -7.88
C LYS A 107 1.77 4.14 -8.11
N ASP A 108 0.44 4.31 -8.17
CA ASP A 108 -0.16 5.61 -8.42
C ASP A 108 -0.12 6.50 -7.15
N VAL A 109 -0.24 5.89 -5.96
CA VAL A 109 -0.07 6.60 -4.68
C VAL A 109 1.35 7.17 -4.57
N TYR A 110 2.37 6.40 -4.94
CA TYR A 110 3.77 6.85 -4.88
C TYR A 110 4.10 7.93 -5.89
N ALA A 111 3.50 7.87 -7.09
CA ALA A 111 3.66 8.94 -8.07
C ALA A 111 3.18 10.28 -7.50
N MET A 112 1.99 10.32 -6.91
CA MET A 112 1.48 11.54 -6.25
C MET A 112 2.30 11.94 -5.02
N ALA A 113 2.66 10.97 -4.19
CA ALA A 113 3.28 11.22 -2.90
C ALA A 113 4.75 11.65 -3.00
N PHE A 114 5.51 11.11 -3.96
CA PHE A 114 6.97 11.26 -4.01
C PHE A 114 7.53 11.85 -5.32
N GLU A 115 6.74 11.89 -6.41
CA GLU A 115 7.20 12.40 -7.69
C GLU A 115 6.50 13.71 -8.09
N GLY A 116 5.30 13.94 -7.53
CA GLY A 116 4.42 15.01 -7.97
C GLY A 116 3.69 14.64 -9.25
N TYR A 117 2.80 15.48 -9.70
CA TYR A 117 2.06 15.26 -10.93
C TYR A 117 1.65 16.57 -11.59
N SER A 118 1.45 16.52 -12.90
CA SER A 118 0.95 17.65 -13.68
C SER A 118 -0.46 17.35 -14.17
N PHE A 119 -1.33 18.33 -14.06
CA PHE A 119 -2.68 18.30 -14.58
C PHE A 119 -2.85 19.43 -15.60
N GLU A 120 -3.44 19.12 -16.75
CA GLU A 120 -3.83 20.12 -17.76
C GLU A 120 -5.35 20.15 -17.81
N ASP A 121 -5.93 21.32 -17.57
CA ASP A 121 -7.37 21.49 -17.63
C ASP A 121 -7.88 21.60 -19.08
N SER A 122 -9.22 21.65 -19.26
CA SER A 122 -9.85 21.73 -20.57
C SER A 122 -9.55 23.02 -21.35
N THR A 123 -8.91 24.01 -20.72
CA THR A 123 -8.46 25.27 -21.34
C THR A 123 -7.00 25.24 -21.76
N GLY A 124 -6.26 24.15 -21.45
CA GLY A 124 -4.81 24.02 -21.69
C GLY A 124 -3.96 24.63 -20.58
N TYR A 125 -4.57 25.05 -19.47
CA TYR A 125 -3.82 25.53 -18.32
C TYR A 125 -3.21 24.34 -17.55
N LYS A 126 -1.89 24.39 -17.35
CA LYS A 126 -1.14 23.34 -16.70
C LYS A 126 -0.88 23.70 -15.24
N ILE A 127 -1.23 22.79 -14.35
CA ILE A 127 -0.97 22.89 -12.92
C ILE A 127 0.00 21.79 -12.56
N ASP A 128 1.14 22.15 -12.00
CA ASP A 128 2.16 21.22 -11.52
C ASP A 128 2.06 21.13 -10.00
N TYR A 129 1.74 19.93 -9.50
CA TYR A 129 1.71 19.61 -8.07
C TYR A 129 3.04 19.02 -7.66
N GLN A 130 3.63 19.60 -6.62
CA GLN A 130 4.85 19.08 -6.03
C GLN A 130 4.58 17.76 -5.28
N PRO A 131 5.60 16.91 -5.09
CA PRO A 131 5.45 15.73 -4.25
C PRO A 131 5.00 16.13 -2.85
N ARG A 132 4.08 15.32 -2.28
CA ARG A 132 3.61 15.56 -0.91
C ARG A 132 4.71 15.36 0.13
N PHE A 133 5.61 14.40 -0.11
CA PHE A 133 6.71 14.07 0.80
C PHE A 133 8.06 14.23 0.12
N SER A 134 9.02 14.76 0.87
CA SER A 134 10.41 14.87 0.47
C SER A 134 11.30 14.58 1.68
N GLU A 135 12.61 14.57 1.49
CA GLU A 135 13.57 14.50 2.58
C GLU A 135 14.47 15.74 2.56
N ASN A 136 14.79 16.25 3.75
CA ASN A 136 15.79 17.30 3.87
C ASN A 136 17.22 16.74 3.66
N ARG A 137 18.24 17.61 3.74
CA ARG A 137 19.65 17.22 3.55
C ARG A 137 20.17 16.20 4.57
N GLU A 138 19.48 16.06 5.69
CA GLU A 138 19.80 15.12 6.76
C GLU A 138 19.05 13.77 6.59
N GLY A 139 18.21 13.64 5.54
CA GLY A 139 17.40 12.47 5.28
C GLY A 139 16.15 12.37 6.15
N ARG A 140 15.71 13.49 6.75
CA ARG A 140 14.50 13.55 7.56
C ARG A 140 13.28 13.83 6.70
N LEU A 141 12.18 13.16 7.01
CA LEU A 141 10.92 13.32 6.29
C LEU A 141 10.37 14.73 6.45
N CYS A 142 9.98 15.30 5.32
CA CYS A 142 9.28 16.58 5.23
C CYS A 142 7.98 16.40 4.45
N MET A 143 6.93 17.12 4.84
CA MET A 143 5.62 17.08 4.19
C MET A 143 5.22 18.46 3.70
N ASP A 144 4.77 18.55 2.44
CA ASP A 144 4.17 19.76 1.86
C ASP A 144 2.74 19.91 2.38
N ILE A 145 2.45 21.06 3.00
CA ILE A 145 1.13 21.42 3.50
C ILE A 145 0.44 22.52 2.68
N SER A 146 1.07 22.97 1.59
CA SER A 146 0.50 24.01 0.71
C SER A 146 -0.75 23.53 -0.04
N ASN A 147 -0.90 22.21 -0.21
CA ASN A 147 -2.04 21.57 -0.82
C ASN A 147 -2.95 20.96 0.24
N ASP A 148 -4.17 21.48 0.35
CA ASP A 148 -5.19 20.90 1.22
C ASP A 148 -5.80 19.67 0.54
N TYR A 149 -5.40 18.50 1.00
CA TYR A 149 -5.96 17.23 0.55
C TYR A 149 -7.24 16.96 1.36
N ASP A 150 -8.38 17.47 0.90
CA ASP A 150 -9.68 17.20 1.51
C ASP A 150 -10.20 15.80 1.14
N PHE A 151 -9.46 14.76 1.50
CA PHE A 151 -9.97 13.40 1.42
C PHE A 151 -10.79 13.11 2.68
N SER A 152 -12.07 12.82 2.48
CA SER A 152 -12.90 12.29 3.56
C SER A 152 -12.46 10.86 3.89
N LEU A 153 -11.75 10.72 5.01
CA LEU A 153 -11.25 9.44 5.53
C LEU A 153 -12.20 8.80 6.57
N ASP A 154 -13.46 9.25 6.60
CA ASP A 154 -14.48 8.83 7.58
C ASP A 154 -15.19 7.52 7.17
N THR A 155 -14.53 6.67 6.39
CA THR A 155 -15.09 5.38 5.98
C THR A 155 -14.93 4.38 7.11
N VAL A 156 -16.02 3.82 7.58
CA VAL A 156 -16.08 2.71 8.53
C VAL A 156 -16.52 1.46 7.77
N ILE A 157 -15.68 0.45 7.78
CA ILE A 157 -15.87 -0.80 7.06
C ILE A 157 -16.42 -1.85 8.02
N ASP A 158 -17.54 -2.50 7.65
CA ASP A 158 -18.12 -3.61 8.42
C ASP A 158 -17.53 -4.94 7.95
N ILE A 159 -16.45 -5.37 8.60
CA ILE A 159 -15.75 -6.62 8.29
C ILE A 159 -16.66 -7.84 8.50
N GLU A 160 -17.59 -7.81 9.46
CA GLU A 160 -18.47 -8.95 9.72
C GLU A 160 -19.43 -9.20 8.57
N SER A 161 -19.81 -8.18 7.82
CA SER A 161 -20.64 -8.29 6.62
C SER A 161 -19.90 -8.87 5.41
N ALA A 162 -18.57 -8.94 5.45
CA ALA A 162 -17.74 -9.30 4.30
C ALA A 162 -17.99 -10.74 3.82
N ASN A 163 -18.12 -10.89 2.50
CA ASN A 163 -18.24 -12.19 1.84
C ASN A 163 -17.38 -12.23 0.58
N ILE A 164 -16.75 -13.37 0.33
CA ILE A 164 -15.98 -13.57 -0.89
C ILE A 164 -16.95 -13.65 -2.08
N VAL A 165 -16.76 -12.76 -3.06
CA VAL A 165 -17.53 -12.71 -4.32
C VAL A 165 -16.73 -13.17 -5.54
N GLU A 166 -15.40 -13.16 -5.45
CA GLU A 166 -14.52 -13.64 -6.52
C GLU A 166 -13.26 -14.29 -5.96
N ARG A 167 -12.83 -15.40 -6.57
CA ARG A 167 -11.55 -16.07 -6.30
C ARG A 167 -10.81 -16.32 -7.60
N LYS A 168 -9.56 -15.87 -7.65
CA LYS A 168 -8.59 -16.18 -8.71
C LYS A 168 -7.25 -16.59 -8.07
N ALA A 169 -6.38 -17.18 -8.82
CA ALA A 169 -5.04 -17.52 -8.33
C ALA A 169 -4.34 -16.24 -7.78
N GLY A 170 -4.01 -16.24 -6.49
CA GLY A 170 -3.36 -15.12 -5.83
C GLY A 170 -4.25 -13.88 -5.60
N ARG A 171 -5.57 -13.96 -5.83
CA ARG A 171 -6.48 -12.82 -5.64
C ARG A 171 -7.83 -13.26 -5.09
N VAL A 172 -8.32 -12.57 -4.09
CA VAL A 172 -9.66 -12.71 -3.53
C VAL A 172 -10.34 -11.35 -3.53
N VAL A 173 -11.59 -11.28 -3.96
CA VAL A 173 -12.41 -10.05 -3.85
C VAL A 173 -13.53 -10.31 -2.87
N MET A 174 -13.64 -9.43 -1.88
CA MET A 174 -14.69 -9.45 -0.87
C MET A 174 -15.64 -8.27 -1.08
N GLU A 175 -16.94 -8.53 -1.00
CA GLU A 175 -17.97 -7.50 -0.92
C GLU A 175 -18.41 -7.36 0.54
N LEU A 176 -18.55 -6.12 1.00
CA LEU A 176 -18.87 -5.80 2.39
C LEU A 176 -19.63 -4.48 2.49
N ASP A 177 -20.27 -4.26 3.60
CA ASP A 177 -20.97 -3.02 3.90
C ASP A 177 -19.99 -1.99 4.47
N TYR A 178 -20.25 -0.72 4.18
CA TYR A 178 -19.50 0.40 4.73
C TYR A 178 -20.41 1.55 5.06
N THR A 179 -19.95 2.44 5.95
CA THR A 179 -20.57 3.73 6.23
C THR A 179 -19.54 4.83 6.04
N LYS A 180 -19.89 5.87 5.28
CA LYS A 180 -19.08 7.07 5.08
C LYS A 180 -19.92 8.30 5.37
N LYS A 181 -19.53 9.10 6.37
CA LYS A 181 -20.37 10.15 6.94
C LYS A 181 -21.71 9.56 7.40
N SER A 182 -22.81 9.86 6.81
CA SER A 182 -24.15 9.31 7.15
C SER A 182 -24.72 8.41 6.05
N GLN A 183 -23.89 8.00 5.09
CA GLN A 183 -24.30 7.17 3.97
C GLN A 183 -23.74 5.76 4.12
N SER A 184 -24.61 4.77 4.00
CA SER A 184 -24.21 3.37 3.98
C SER A 184 -24.30 2.82 2.55
N GLY A 185 -23.43 1.88 2.24
CA GLY A 185 -23.36 1.25 0.93
C GLY A 185 -22.59 -0.05 0.94
N LYS A 186 -22.37 -0.62 -0.25
CA LYS A 186 -21.52 -1.79 -0.44
C LYS A 186 -20.27 -1.39 -1.20
N MET A 187 -19.13 -1.95 -0.78
CA MET A 187 -17.85 -1.79 -1.47
C MET A 187 -17.22 -3.15 -1.72
N LYS A 188 -16.24 -3.16 -2.61
CA LYS A 188 -15.43 -4.35 -2.86
C LYS A 188 -13.99 -4.07 -2.52
N LEU A 189 -13.42 -4.92 -1.69
CA LEU A 189 -12.00 -4.92 -1.37
C LEU A 189 -11.32 -6.13 -2.00
N ALA A 190 -10.17 -5.90 -2.62
CA ALA A 190 -9.38 -6.93 -3.22
C ALA A 190 -8.17 -7.24 -2.33
N LEU A 191 -7.97 -8.51 -2.04
CA LEU A 191 -6.75 -9.07 -1.45
C LEU A 191 -5.93 -9.72 -2.54
N VAL A 192 -4.62 -9.45 -2.58
CA VAL A 192 -3.68 -10.13 -3.47
C VAL A 192 -2.56 -10.75 -2.66
N TYR A 193 -2.16 -11.95 -3.06
CA TYR A 193 -0.99 -12.62 -2.49
C TYR A 193 0.26 -12.19 -3.25
N GLN A 194 1.19 -11.58 -2.55
CA GLN A 194 2.43 -11.08 -3.13
C GLN A 194 3.62 -11.62 -2.37
N THR A 195 4.59 -12.16 -3.09
CA THR A 195 5.88 -12.59 -2.54
C THR A 195 6.88 -11.44 -2.59
N ASP A 196 7.65 -11.31 -1.54
CA ASP A 196 8.78 -10.40 -1.47
C ASP A 196 10.05 -11.01 -2.10
N ASP A 197 11.17 -10.28 -2.06
CA ASP A 197 12.44 -10.71 -2.63
C ASP A 197 13.09 -11.89 -1.86
N SER A 198 12.65 -12.17 -0.63
CA SER A 198 13.06 -13.32 0.16
C SER A 198 12.29 -14.60 -0.20
N GLY A 199 11.20 -14.47 -0.96
CA GLY A 199 10.29 -15.54 -1.30
C GLY A 199 9.18 -15.75 -0.26
N GLU A 200 9.13 -14.94 0.79
CA GLU A 200 8.00 -14.92 1.72
C GLU A 200 6.81 -14.22 1.06
N GLY A 201 5.65 -14.83 1.18
CA GLY A 201 4.42 -14.29 0.63
C GLY A 201 3.45 -13.84 1.70
N LYS A 202 2.75 -12.76 1.42
CA LYS A 202 1.69 -12.23 2.29
C LYS A 202 0.51 -11.72 1.47
N TRP A 203 -0.65 -11.68 2.11
CA TRP A 203 -1.82 -11.02 1.56
C TRP A 203 -1.75 -9.52 1.79
N LEU A 204 -2.16 -8.75 0.78
CA LEU A 204 -2.14 -7.28 0.79
C LEU A 204 -3.42 -6.74 0.15
N LEU A 205 -3.84 -5.56 0.55
CA LEU A 205 -4.91 -4.81 -0.10
C LEU A 205 -4.47 -4.33 -1.50
N ASP A 206 -5.32 -4.53 -2.50
CA ASP A 206 -5.14 -4.04 -3.87
C ASP A 206 -6.28 -3.09 -4.26
N SER A 207 -6.81 -2.38 -3.29
CA SER A 207 -7.90 -1.42 -3.42
C SER A 207 -7.91 -0.43 -2.27
N PRO A 208 -8.46 0.78 -2.46
CA PRO A 208 -8.60 1.76 -1.38
C PRO A 208 -9.59 1.29 -0.31
N THR A 209 -9.40 1.81 0.92
CA THR A 209 -10.28 1.60 2.09
C THR A 209 -10.92 2.90 2.59
N TYR A 210 -10.93 3.98 1.77
CA TYR A 210 -11.43 5.33 2.11
C TYR A 210 -12.48 5.84 1.13
#